data_ebe52a70ff63da304ba860adb8a26aa0
#
_entry.id   ebe52a70ff63da304ba860adb8a26aa0
#
_cell.length_a   1.000
_cell.length_b   1.000
_cell.length_c   1.000
_cell.angle_alpha   90.00
_cell.angle_beta   90.00
_cell.angle_gamma   90.00
#
_symmetry.space_group_name_H-M   'P 1'
#
loop_
_entity.id
_entity.type
_entity.pdbx_description
1 polymer ?
#
loop_
_entity_poly.entity_id
_entity_poly.type
_entity_poly.pdbx_seq_one_letter_code
_entity_poly.pdbx_strand_id
1 'polypeptide(L)' 'MNLENKKVLVFGSGISGIGAADLLVQVGAKPVIYDENLQKTADEILAKVEQPEKVQVYIGKISEEEI' A
#
# COMPACT_ATOMS: atom_id res chain seq x y z
N MET A 1 -5.43 12.23 15.50
CA MET A 1 -4.18 11.48 15.29
C MET A 1 -3.48 12.02 14.06
N ASN A 2 -2.19 12.32 14.17
CA ASN A 2 -1.42 12.82 13.03
C ASN A 2 -0.68 11.67 12.35
N LEU A 3 -1.08 11.37 11.11
CA LEU A 3 -0.46 10.31 10.30
C LEU A 3 0.58 10.84 9.32
N GLU A 4 0.78 12.15 9.30
CA GLU A 4 1.71 12.75 8.35
C GLU A 4 3.11 12.16 8.49
N ASN A 5 3.68 11.73 7.37
CA ASN A 5 4.98 11.07 7.27
C ASN A 5 5.08 9.72 7.98
N LYS A 6 3.96 9.18 8.46
CA LYS A 6 3.96 7.85 9.08
C LYS A 6 3.81 6.77 8.01
N LYS A 7 4.58 5.69 8.16
CA LYS A 7 4.42 4.52 7.32
C LYS A 7 3.26 3.70 7.85
N VAL A 8 2.28 3.42 7.01
CA VAL A 8 1.09 2.67 7.39
C VAL A 8 0.96 1.45 6.49
N LEU A 9 0.84 0.28 7.12
CA LEU A 9 0.75 -0.97 6.38
C LEU A 9 -0.69 -1.24 5.97
N VAL A 10 -0.87 -1.62 4.71
CA VAL A 10 -2.18 -2.00 4.16
C VAL A 10 -2.06 -3.43 3.67
N PHE A 11 -2.82 -4.34 4.25
CA PHE A 11 -2.77 -5.75 3.87
C PHE A 11 -3.84 -6.06 2.85
N GLY A 12 -3.41 -6.46 1.66
CA GLY A 12 -4.30 -6.74 0.54
C GLY A 12 -4.44 -5.55 -0.40
N SER A 13 -4.58 -5.85 -1.68
CA SER A 13 -4.68 -4.84 -2.74
C SER A 13 -6.04 -4.84 -3.43
N GLY A 14 -7.07 -5.32 -2.75
CA GLY A 14 -8.44 -5.23 -3.25
C GLY A 14 -8.96 -3.81 -3.22
N ILE A 15 -10.23 -3.63 -3.56
CA ILE A 15 -10.86 -2.30 -3.63
C ILE A 15 -10.67 -1.53 -2.31
N SER A 16 -10.88 -2.21 -1.18
CA SER A 16 -10.72 -1.57 0.14
C SER A 16 -9.29 -1.16 0.41
N GLY A 17 -8.31 -2.01 0.05
CA GLY A 17 -6.90 -1.70 0.25
C GLY A 17 -6.43 -0.53 -0.59
N ILE A 18 -6.85 -0.49 -1.85
CA ILE A 18 -6.53 0.64 -2.75
C ILE A 18 -7.15 1.93 -2.22
N GLY A 19 -8.41 1.88 -1.80
CA GLY A 19 -9.09 3.05 -1.24
C GLY A 19 -8.41 3.55 0.03
N ALA A 20 -7.98 2.63 0.90
CA ALA A 20 -7.26 2.99 2.11
C ALA A 20 -5.93 3.67 1.78
N ALA A 21 -5.19 3.13 0.80
CA ALA A 21 -3.92 3.72 0.39
C ALA A 21 -4.11 5.14 -0.14
N ASP A 22 -5.11 5.36 -1.00
CA ASP A 22 -5.40 6.68 -1.53
C ASP A 22 -5.74 7.68 -0.41
N LEU A 23 -6.55 7.24 0.54
CA LEU A 23 -6.90 8.09 1.68
C LEU A 23 -5.67 8.43 2.53
N LEU A 24 -4.80 7.45 2.77
CA LEU A 24 -3.58 7.66 3.54
C LEU A 24 -2.67 8.68 2.86
N VAL A 25 -2.55 8.62 1.53
CA VAL A 25 -1.77 9.61 0.79
C VAL A 25 -2.36 11.01 0.98
N GLN A 26 -3.69 11.13 0.97
CA GLN A 26 -4.35 12.42 1.15
C GLN A 26 -4.06 13.07 2.49
N VAL A 27 -3.85 12.26 3.53
CA VAL A 27 -3.53 12.80 4.87
C VAL A 27 -2.02 12.89 5.12
N GLY A 28 -1.22 12.67 4.09
CA GLY A 28 0.24 12.82 4.19
C GLY A 28 0.98 11.60 4.73
N ALA A 29 0.29 10.48 4.91
CA ALA A 29 0.91 9.24 5.35
C ALA A 29 1.63 8.55 4.17
N LYS A 30 2.42 7.54 4.50
CA LYS A 30 3.17 6.74 3.52
C LYS A 30 2.62 5.33 3.51
N PRO A 31 1.63 5.01 2.66
CA PRO A 31 1.05 3.67 2.65
C PRO A 31 2.01 2.66 2.02
N VAL A 32 2.03 1.47 2.61
CA VAL A 32 2.78 0.33 2.08
C VAL A 32 1.78 -0.82 1.95
N ILE A 33 1.51 -1.23 0.72
CA ILE A 33 0.57 -2.31 0.45
C ILE A 33 1.33 -3.63 0.39
N TYR A 34 0.84 -4.61 1.13
CA TYR A 34 1.35 -5.98 1.09
C TYR A 34 0.27 -6.89 0.52
N ASP A 35 0.61 -7.66 -0.49
CA ASP A 35 -0.32 -8.63 -1.07
C ASP A 35 0.40 -9.97 -1.25
N GLU A 36 -0.15 -11.02 -0.69
CA GLU A 36 0.44 -12.35 -0.76
C GLU A 36 0.19 -13.05 -2.09
N ASN A 37 -0.68 -12.51 -2.93
CA ASN A 37 -1.01 -13.12 -4.22
C ASN A 37 0.12 -12.92 -5.22
N LEU A 38 0.88 -13.99 -5.46
CA LEU A 38 2.04 -13.95 -6.36
C LEU A 38 1.66 -13.75 -7.83
N GLN A 39 0.38 -13.89 -8.18
CA GLN A 39 -0.09 -13.65 -9.54
C GLN A 39 -0.31 -12.16 -9.82
N LYS A 40 -0.35 -11.34 -8.78
CA LYS A 40 -0.43 -9.88 -8.95
C LYS A 40 0.96 -9.30 -9.07
N THR A 41 1.05 -8.15 -9.73
CA THR A 41 2.30 -7.42 -9.83
C THR A 41 2.16 -6.06 -9.14
N ALA A 42 3.29 -5.49 -8.70
CA ALA A 42 3.29 -4.17 -8.11
C ALA A 42 2.76 -3.13 -9.11
N ASP A 43 3.11 -3.26 -10.39
CA ASP A 43 2.65 -2.32 -11.41
C ASP A 43 1.14 -2.33 -11.57
N GLU A 44 0.51 -3.51 -11.51
CA GLU A 44 -0.94 -3.61 -11.57
C GLU A 44 -1.61 -2.89 -10.42
N ILE A 45 -1.05 -3.04 -9.22
CA ILE A 45 -1.60 -2.42 -8.02
C ILE A 45 -1.38 -0.92 -8.07
N LEU A 46 -0.20 -0.47 -8.44
CA LEU A 46 0.11 0.95 -8.54
C LEU A 46 -0.71 1.66 -9.61
N ALA A 47 -1.12 0.93 -10.65
CA ALA A 47 -1.98 1.50 -11.68
C ALA A 47 -3.38 1.86 -11.15
N LYS A 48 -3.76 1.31 -10.00
CA LYS A 48 -5.09 1.55 -9.42
C LYS A 48 -5.11 2.67 -8.38
N VAL A 49 -3.95 3.11 -7.90
CA VAL A 49 -3.88 4.20 -6.93
C VAL A 49 -3.74 5.53 -7.66
N GLU A 50 -4.16 6.61 -7.00
CA GLU A 50 -4.14 7.95 -7.61
C GLU A 50 -2.74 8.53 -7.71
N GLN A 51 -1.88 8.25 -6.75
CA GLN A 51 -0.52 8.79 -6.71
C GLN A 51 0.48 7.67 -6.47
N PRO A 52 0.80 6.87 -7.52
CA PRO A 52 1.66 5.70 -7.36
C PRO A 52 3.06 6.01 -6.84
N GLU A 53 3.57 7.20 -7.09
CA GLU A 53 4.89 7.62 -6.61
C GLU A 53 4.94 7.75 -5.08
N LYS A 54 3.79 7.79 -4.42
CA LYS A 54 3.69 7.91 -2.96
C LYS A 54 3.33 6.62 -2.25
N VAL A 55 3.17 5.53 -3.01
CA VAL A 55 2.73 4.24 -2.48
C VAL A 55 3.80 3.19 -2.74
N GLN A 56 4.13 2.40 -1.72
CA GLN A 56 5.01 1.24 -1.89
C GLN A 56 4.17 -0.02 -1.95
N VAL A 57 4.61 -1.01 -2.73
CA VAL A 57 3.91 -2.28 -2.87
C VAL A 57 4.92 -3.42 -2.74
N TYR A 58 4.58 -4.42 -1.93
CA TYR A 58 5.33 -5.65 -1.79
C TYR A 58 4.43 -6.83 -2.11
N ILE A 59 4.89 -7.69 -2.99
CA ILE A 59 4.16 -8.91 -3.39
C ILE A 59 4.87 -10.12 -2.80
N GLY A 60 4.10 -11.01 -2.21
CA GLY A 60 4.61 -12.25 -1.68
C GLY A 60 4.43 -12.37 -0.18
N LYS A 61 5.11 -13.33 0.42
CA LYS A 61 4.99 -13.58 1.85
C LYS A 61 5.70 -12.49 2.64
N ILE A 62 4.99 -11.94 3.60
CA ILE A 62 5.53 -10.90 4.47
C ILE A 62 6.29 -11.56 5.61
N SER A 63 7.54 -11.14 5.84
CA SER A 63 8.30 -11.58 6.99
C SER A 63 8.16 -10.56 8.12
N GLU A 64 8.42 -11.00 9.35
CA GLU A 64 8.38 -10.10 10.50
C GLU A 64 9.41 -8.98 10.38
N GLU A 65 10.51 -9.23 9.67
CA GLU A 65 11.58 -8.26 9.49
C GLU A 65 11.16 -7.07 8.62
N GLU A 66 10.12 -7.24 7.82
CA GLU A 66 9.62 -6.19 6.92
C GLU A 66 8.55 -5.32 7.56
N ILE A 67 8.09 -5.70 8.73
CA ILE A 67 7.04 -4.98 9.46
C ILE A 67 7.67 -4.08 10.57
#